data_5de52840a61cba4c42960601025fb0c1
#
_entry.id   5de52840a61cba4c42960601025fb0c1
#
_cell.length_a   1.000
_cell.length_b   1.000
_cell.length_c   1.000
_cell.angle_alpha   90.00
_cell.angle_beta   90.00
_cell.angle_gamma   90.00
#
_symmetry.space_group_name_H-M   'P 1'
#
loop_
_entity.id
_entity.type
_entity.pdbx_description
1 polymer ?
#
loop_
_entity_poly.entity_id
_entity_poly.type
_entity_poly.pdbx_seq_one_letter_code
_entity_poly.pdbx_strand_id
1 'polypeptide(L)'
;DEAHHAKGNHTTAQVAERYKSQASAPWLVAATASPGSTQKSLEQLRDRLDVKRIYVAKREDDLLKPYAVDMNIATIRVMLDETTLALLEPLEANQFQETDALKRQGFLAPTEHLTAGLIEEAAQRASIAISRRDPRGYDAARRISDIRRMHMLLDLLKTQGLRSARSY
;
A
#
# COMPACT_ATOMS: atom_id res chain seq x y z
N ASP A 1 -21.89 -0.05 5.24
CA ASP A 1 -20.90 -1.02 4.84
C ASP A 1 -19.62 -0.31 4.39
N GLU A 2 -18.50 -1.07 4.31
CA GLU A 2 -17.19 -0.55 3.89
C GLU A 2 -16.73 0.70 4.66
N ALA A 3 -16.95 0.69 5.96
CA ALA A 3 -16.66 1.80 6.85
C ALA A 3 -15.20 2.27 6.80
N HIS A 4 -14.27 1.43 6.37
CA HIS A 4 -12.85 1.78 6.22
C HIS A 4 -12.60 2.91 5.20
N HIS A 5 -13.54 3.20 4.32
CA HIS A 5 -13.50 4.36 3.45
C HIS A 5 -13.80 5.69 4.16
N ALA A 6 -14.35 5.68 5.37
CA ALA A 6 -14.64 6.90 6.12
C ALA A 6 -13.38 7.58 6.68
N LYS A 7 -12.38 7.83 5.80
CA LYS A 7 -11.12 8.49 6.12
C LYS A 7 -10.94 9.78 5.30
N GLY A 8 -10.25 10.76 5.87
CA GLY A 8 -9.96 12.01 5.18
C GLY A 8 -11.22 12.69 4.63
N ASN A 9 -11.18 13.11 3.37
CA ASN A 9 -12.29 13.78 2.67
C ASN A 9 -13.21 12.84 1.87
N HIS A 10 -13.17 11.54 2.16
CA HIS A 10 -14.04 10.60 1.46
C HIS A 10 -15.51 10.90 1.69
N THR A 11 -16.35 10.70 0.68
CA THR A 11 -17.80 10.99 0.72
C THR A 11 -18.51 10.32 1.91
N THR A 12 -18.14 9.08 2.25
CA THR A 12 -18.71 8.36 3.40
C THR A 12 -18.49 9.12 4.71
N ALA A 13 -17.30 9.71 4.91
CA ALA A 13 -17.00 10.52 6.09
C ALA A 13 -17.85 11.79 6.13
N GLN A 14 -17.97 12.49 5.00
CA GLN A 14 -18.77 13.70 4.88
C GLN A 14 -20.26 13.45 5.14
N VAL A 15 -20.79 12.34 4.61
CA VAL A 15 -22.20 11.94 4.86
C VAL A 15 -22.43 11.65 6.35
N ALA A 16 -21.52 10.92 6.99
CA ALA A 16 -21.62 10.63 8.42
C ALA A 16 -21.58 11.91 9.29
N GLU A 17 -20.69 12.85 8.96
CA GLU A 17 -20.61 14.15 9.65
C GLU A 17 -21.89 14.95 9.47
N ARG A 18 -22.39 15.07 8.24
CA ARG A 18 -23.61 15.79 7.95
C ARG A 18 -24.81 15.17 8.65
N TYR A 19 -24.93 13.85 8.64
CA TYR A 19 -25.98 13.14 9.37
C TYR A 19 -25.91 13.44 10.87
N LYS A 20 -24.75 13.33 11.49
CA LYS A 20 -24.59 13.61 12.92
C LYS A 20 -24.93 15.06 13.30
N SER A 21 -24.61 16.00 12.42
CA SER A 21 -24.93 17.43 12.69
C SER A 21 -26.38 17.80 12.51
N GLN A 22 -27.16 17.03 11.74
CA GLN A 22 -28.55 17.34 11.42
C GLN A 22 -29.58 16.51 12.21
N ALA A 23 -29.19 15.32 12.64
CA ALA A 23 -30.08 14.42 13.35
C ALA A 23 -30.20 14.80 14.83
N SER A 24 -31.41 14.83 15.36
CA SER A 24 -31.69 15.10 16.79
C SER A 24 -31.20 13.99 17.70
N ALA A 25 -31.18 12.74 17.22
CA ALA A 25 -30.67 11.57 17.93
C ALA A 25 -29.91 10.66 16.93
N PRO A 26 -28.68 11.02 16.57
CA PRO A 26 -27.93 10.27 15.57
C PRO A 26 -27.59 8.87 16.07
N TRP A 27 -27.88 7.87 15.26
CA TRP A 27 -27.52 6.49 15.50
C TRP A 27 -26.85 5.91 14.27
N LEU A 28 -25.61 5.45 14.42
CA LEU A 28 -24.78 5.02 13.31
C LEU A 28 -24.24 3.61 13.55
N VAL A 29 -24.46 2.73 12.59
CA VAL A 29 -23.86 1.40 12.52
C VAL A 29 -22.91 1.40 11.32
N ALA A 30 -21.69 0.99 11.58
CA ALA A 30 -20.65 0.90 10.57
C ALA A 30 -20.06 -0.52 10.55
N ALA A 31 -19.98 -1.12 9.38
CA ALA A 31 -19.42 -2.45 9.18
C ALA A 31 -18.26 -2.39 8.16
N THR A 32 -17.26 -3.21 8.37
CA THR A 32 -16.15 -3.40 7.41
C THR A 32 -15.44 -4.72 7.67
N ALA A 33 -15.02 -5.38 6.61
CA ALA A 33 -14.16 -6.55 6.67
C ALA A 33 -12.67 -6.18 6.86
N SER A 34 -12.28 -4.92 6.55
CA SER A 34 -10.89 -4.47 6.54
C SER A 34 -10.71 -3.09 7.19
N PRO A 35 -10.84 -2.98 8.53
CA PRO A 35 -10.77 -1.69 9.23
C PRO A 35 -9.37 -1.04 9.20
N GLY A 36 -8.37 -1.77 8.77
CA GLY A 36 -6.95 -1.41 8.73
C GLY A 36 -6.12 -2.36 9.58
N SER A 37 -4.81 -2.39 9.30
CA SER A 37 -3.88 -3.31 9.95
C SER A 37 -3.29 -2.80 11.27
N THR A 38 -3.57 -1.55 11.66
CA THR A 38 -2.98 -0.93 12.85
C THR A 38 -4.05 -0.42 13.80
N GLN A 39 -3.75 -0.45 15.10
CA GLN A 39 -4.58 0.13 16.15
C GLN A 39 -4.91 1.61 15.87
N LYS A 40 -3.92 2.36 15.38
CA LYS A 40 -4.10 3.78 15.02
C LYS A 40 -5.15 3.97 13.90
N SER A 41 -5.17 3.09 12.90
CA SER A 41 -6.19 3.13 11.82
C SER A 41 -7.60 2.91 12.36
N LEU A 42 -7.74 2.00 13.32
CA LEU A 42 -9.03 1.71 13.95
C LEU A 42 -9.50 2.87 14.81
N GLU A 43 -8.60 3.49 15.58
CA GLU A 43 -8.88 4.68 16.39
C GLU A 43 -9.30 5.86 15.52
N GLN A 44 -8.60 6.12 14.43
CA GLN A 44 -8.98 7.17 13.48
C GLN A 44 -10.38 6.94 12.91
N LEU A 45 -10.71 5.70 12.58
CA LEU A 45 -12.04 5.36 12.06
C LEU A 45 -13.13 5.54 13.12
N ARG A 46 -12.86 5.07 14.34
CA ARG A 46 -13.74 5.23 15.50
C ARG A 46 -14.07 6.71 15.76
N ASP A 47 -13.03 7.53 15.83
CA ASP A 47 -13.14 8.95 16.14
C ASP A 47 -13.85 9.70 15.00
N ARG A 48 -13.55 9.36 13.75
CA ARG A 48 -14.19 9.97 12.58
C ARG A 48 -15.68 9.69 12.50
N LEU A 49 -16.07 8.46 12.80
CA LEU A 49 -17.49 8.04 12.77
C LEU A 49 -18.20 8.27 14.12
N ASP A 50 -17.47 8.67 15.16
CA ASP A 50 -17.98 8.80 16.55
C ASP A 50 -18.62 7.49 17.06
N VAL A 51 -17.96 6.36 16.76
CA VAL A 51 -18.43 5.04 17.15
C VAL A 51 -18.05 4.77 18.61
N LYS A 52 -19.03 4.46 19.45
CA LYS A 52 -18.84 4.23 20.89
C LYS A 52 -18.47 2.80 21.24
N ARG A 53 -18.86 1.85 20.41
CA ARG A 53 -18.59 0.42 20.63
C ARG A 53 -18.04 -0.20 19.35
N ILE A 54 -16.98 -0.97 19.48
CA ILE A 54 -16.38 -1.73 18.39
C ILE A 54 -16.54 -3.20 18.73
N TYR A 55 -17.12 -3.96 17.83
CA TYR A 55 -17.17 -5.41 17.88
C TYR A 55 -16.27 -5.97 16.78
N VAL A 56 -15.34 -6.83 17.16
CA VAL A 56 -14.47 -7.53 16.21
C VAL A 56 -14.89 -8.98 16.20
N ALA A 57 -15.49 -9.40 15.11
CA ALA A 57 -15.86 -10.79 14.90
C ALA A 57 -14.60 -11.63 14.62
N LYS A 58 -14.46 -12.75 15.31
CA LYS A 58 -13.39 -13.73 15.10
C LYS A 58 -13.96 -14.97 14.45
N ARG A 59 -13.13 -15.63 13.64
CA ARG A 59 -13.53 -16.86 12.95
C ARG A 59 -13.98 -17.98 13.90
N GLU A 60 -13.41 -17.96 15.11
CA GLU A 60 -13.67 -18.92 16.17
C GLU A 60 -14.92 -18.62 17.00
N ASP A 61 -15.57 -17.45 16.77
CA ASP A 61 -16.79 -17.08 17.46
C ASP A 61 -17.90 -18.10 17.15
N ASP A 62 -18.60 -18.57 18.18
CA ASP A 62 -19.62 -19.62 18.06
C ASP A 62 -20.75 -19.26 17.07
N LEU A 63 -21.05 -17.96 16.94
CA LEU A 63 -22.02 -17.43 15.97
C LEU A 63 -21.53 -17.53 14.52
N LEU A 64 -20.21 -17.46 14.30
CA LEU A 64 -19.62 -17.47 12.96
C LEU A 64 -19.11 -18.83 12.53
N LYS A 65 -18.77 -19.67 13.49
CA LYS A 65 -18.22 -21.01 13.26
C LYS A 65 -19.04 -21.87 12.27
N PRO A 66 -20.40 -21.89 12.32
CA PRO A 66 -21.19 -22.64 11.34
C PRO A 66 -21.09 -22.13 9.90
N TYR A 67 -20.67 -20.87 9.73
CA TYR A 67 -20.53 -20.21 8.43
C TYR A 67 -19.06 -20.09 7.97
N ALA A 68 -18.12 -20.45 8.85
CA ALA A 68 -16.71 -20.43 8.52
C ALA A 68 -16.37 -21.63 7.62
N VAL A 69 -15.92 -21.32 6.40
CA VAL A 69 -15.44 -22.35 5.46
C VAL A 69 -13.97 -22.64 5.76
N ASP A 70 -13.61 -23.91 5.83
CA ASP A 70 -12.22 -24.32 5.94
C ASP A 70 -11.47 -23.96 4.65
N MET A 71 -10.36 -23.23 4.83
CA MET A 71 -9.51 -22.82 3.71
C MET A 71 -8.31 -23.76 3.64
N ASN A 72 -8.25 -24.55 2.59
CA ASN A 72 -7.09 -25.39 2.29
C ASN A 72 -6.22 -24.66 1.28
N ILE A 73 -5.04 -24.21 1.70
CA ILE A 73 -4.11 -23.44 0.85
C ILE A 73 -3.05 -24.42 0.33
N ALA A 74 -3.05 -24.67 -0.98
CA ALA A 74 -1.99 -25.38 -1.67
C ALA A 74 -1.06 -24.39 -2.36
N THR A 75 0.21 -24.38 -1.97
CA THR A 75 1.24 -23.56 -2.62
C THR A 75 1.85 -24.33 -3.79
N ILE A 76 1.66 -23.84 -5.00
CA ILE A 76 2.30 -24.37 -6.20
C ILE A 76 3.48 -23.48 -6.55
N ARG A 77 4.69 -24.06 -6.54
CA ARG A 77 5.90 -23.38 -7.01
C ARG A 77 6.04 -23.57 -8.50
N VAL A 78 6.09 -22.47 -9.23
CA VAL A 78 6.31 -22.44 -10.68
C VAL A 78 7.69 -21.87 -10.94
N MET A 79 8.49 -22.55 -11.76
CA MET A 79 9.78 -22.04 -12.23
C MET A 79 9.53 -21.07 -13.38
N LEU A 80 10.24 -19.93 -13.34
CA LEU A 80 10.24 -19.00 -14.47
C LEU A 80 11.03 -19.61 -15.63
N ASP A 81 10.61 -19.30 -16.85
CA ASP A 81 11.34 -19.72 -18.05
C ASP A 81 12.66 -18.95 -18.21
N GLU A 82 13.59 -19.52 -18.99
CA GLU A 82 14.94 -18.96 -19.18
C GLU A 82 14.91 -17.55 -19.79
N THR A 83 13.95 -17.27 -20.67
CA THR A 83 13.79 -15.94 -21.29
C THR A 83 13.42 -14.91 -20.22
N THR A 84 12.47 -15.24 -19.34
CA THR A 84 12.09 -14.37 -18.25
C THR A 84 13.24 -14.15 -17.27
N LEU A 85 13.99 -15.19 -16.92
CA LEU A 85 15.17 -15.10 -16.05
C LEU A 85 16.26 -14.20 -16.63
N ALA A 86 16.55 -14.34 -17.94
CA ALA A 86 17.53 -13.52 -18.64
C ALA A 86 17.16 -12.02 -18.68
N LEU A 87 15.88 -11.69 -18.59
CA LEU A 87 15.40 -10.30 -18.51
C LEU A 87 15.43 -9.75 -17.08
N LEU A 88 15.22 -10.60 -16.08
CA LEU A 88 15.19 -10.18 -14.68
C LEU A 88 16.56 -9.69 -14.21
N GLU A 89 17.63 -10.41 -14.51
CA GLU A 89 18.98 -10.11 -14.02
C GLU A 89 19.45 -8.67 -14.32
N PRO A 90 19.41 -8.18 -15.58
CA PRO A 90 19.81 -6.81 -15.88
C PRO A 90 18.90 -5.75 -15.28
N LEU A 91 17.61 -6.03 -15.15
CA LEU A 91 16.64 -5.11 -14.51
C LEU A 91 16.88 -5.01 -13.01
N GLU A 92 17.12 -6.12 -12.33
CA GLU A 92 17.46 -6.14 -10.90
C GLU A 92 18.79 -5.43 -10.63
N ALA A 93 19.80 -5.67 -11.47
CA ALA A 93 21.09 -5.00 -11.36
C ALA A 93 20.95 -3.47 -11.52
N ASN A 94 20.17 -3.02 -12.49
CA ASN A 94 19.91 -1.59 -12.70
C ASN A 94 19.12 -0.99 -11.53
N GLN A 95 18.07 -1.67 -11.07
CA GLN A 95 17.31 -1.22 -9.90
C GLN A 95 18.21 -1.11 -8.67
N PHE A 96 19.10 -2.06 -8.47
CA PHE A 96 20.05 -2.04 -7.36
C PHE A 96 20.98 -0.82 -7.45
N GLN A 97 21.56 -0.53 -8.63
CA GLN A 97 22.43 0.62 -8.84
C GLN A 97 21.73 1.95 -8.55
N GLU A 98 20.52 2.15 -9.06
CA GLU A 98 19.73 3.36 -8.83
C GLU A 98 19.32 3.51 -7.35
N THR A 99 18.95 2.39 -6.72
CA THR A 99 18.60 2.34 -5.29
C THR A 99 19.81 2.68 -4.41
N ASP A 100 20.97 2.13 -4.72
CA ASP A 100 22.22 2.40 -4.00
C ASP A 100 22.66 3.87 -4.16
N ALA A 101 22.48 4.45 -5.34
CA ALA A 101 22.72 5.88 -5.56
C ALA A 101 21.81 6.76 -4.66
N LEU A 102 20.52 6.43 -4.53
CA LEU A 102 19.62 7.15 -3.63
C LEU A 102 19.98 7.00 -2.15
N LYS A 103 20.48 5.80 -1.74
CA LYS A 103 20.97 5.58 -0.37
C LYS A 103 22.18 6.46 -0.09
N ARG A 104 23.16 6.48 -1.00
CA ARG A 104 24.35 7.33 -0.87
C ARG A 104 24.04 8.83 -0.83
N GLN A 105 23.02 9.26 -1.55
CA GLN A 105 22.55 10.64 -1.54
C GLN A 105 21.70 10.99 -0.32
N GLY A 106 21.32 10.03 0.52
CA GLY A 106 20.51 10.23 1.72
C GLY A 106 18.99 10.35 1.46
N PHE A 107 18.52 10.06 0.24
CA PHE A 107 17.10 10.09 -0.09
C PHE A 107 16.37 8.80 0.28
N LEU A 108 17.07 7.67 0.33
CA LEU A 108 16.53 6.38 0.74
C LEU A 108 17.26 5.87 1.98
N ALA A 109 16.51 5.35 2.96
CA ALA A 109 17.09 4.70 4.12
C ALA A 109 17.79 3.38 3.73
N PRO A 110 18.82 2.94 4.46
CA PRO A 110 19.40 1.61 4.29
C PRO A 110 18.29 0.55 4.43
N THR A 111 18.18 -0.31 3.43
CA THR A 111 17.19 -1.39 3.40
C THR A 111 17.73 -2.56 2.58
N GLU A 112 17.36 -3.77 2.96
CA GLU A 112 17.64 -4.98 2.17
C GLU A 112 16.56 -5.18 1.08
N HIS A 113 15.32 -4.77 1.38
CA HIS A 113 14.20 -4.93 0.47
C HIS A 113 13.55 -3.59 0.14
N LEU A 114 13.46 -3.30 -1.15
CA LEU A 114 12.78 -2.12 -1.65
C LEU A 114 11.26 -2.37 -1.67
N THR A 115 10.50 -1.48 -1.02
CA THR A 115 9.04 -1.52 -1.03
C THR A 115 8.45 -0.26 -1.66
N ALA A 116 7.20 -0.32 -2.14
CA ALA A 116 6.50 0.84 -2.67
C ALA A 116 6.43 2.00 -1.66
N GLY A 117 6.27 1.69 -0.36
CA GLY A 117 6.27 2.69 0.70
C GLY A 117 7.60 3.43 0.83
N LEU A 118 8.72 2.72 0.77
CA LEU A 118 10.06 3.31 0.80
C LEU A 118 10.35 4.19 -0.42
N ILE A 119 9.86 3.79 -1.59
CA ILE A 119 9.96 4.60 -2.82
C ILE A 119 9.16 5.90 -2.66
N GLU A 120 7.98 5.83 -2.05
CA GLU A 120 7.15 7.00 -1.80
C GLU A 120 7.78 7.96 -0.78
N GLU A 121 8.35 7.44 0.31
CA GLU A 121 9.10 8.25 1.27
C GLU A 121 10.31 8.95 0.61
N ALA A 122 11.04 8.25 -0.25
CA ALA A 122 12.14 8.83 -1.01
C ALA A 122 11.64 9.96 -1.93
N ALA A 123 10.48 9.79 -2.57
CA ALA A 123 9.87 10.82 -3.41
C ALA A 123 9.49 12.07 -2.61
N GLN A 124 8.96 11.91 -1.41
CA GLN A 124 8.65 13.03 -0.52
C GLN A 124 9.92 13.80 -0.12
N ARG A 125 11.01 13.08 0.23
CA ARG A 125 12.31 13.71 0.55
C ARG A 125 12.87 14.47 -0.66
N ALA A 126 12.79 13.90 -1.87
CA ALA A 126 13.21 14.57 -3.09
C ALA A 126 12.38 15.83 -3.37
N SER A 127 11.07 15.78 -3.19
CA SER A 127 10.17 16.94 -3.32
C SER A 127 10.54 18.06 -2.34
N ILE A 128 10.83 17.73 -1.08
CA ILE A 128 11.30 18.70 -0.08
C ILE A 128 12.63 19.31 -0.49
N ALA A 129 13.58 18.53 -1.02
CA ALA A 129 14.86 19.05 -1.49
C ALA A 129 14.66 20.02 -2.68
N ILE A 130 13.79 19.67 -3.63
CA ILE A 130 13.44 20.54 -4.76
C ILE A 130 12.85 21.88 -4.27
N SER A 131 11.92 21.83 -3.31
CA SER A 131 11.32 23.04 -2.76
C SER A 131 12.35 23.96 -2.07
N ARG A 132 13.43 23.39 -1.56
CA ARG A 132 14.59 24.09 -0.98
C ARG A 132 15.65 24.50 -2.02
N ARG A 133 15.38 24.28 -3.32
CA ARG A 133 16.31 24.53 -4.43
C ARG A 133 17.61 23.72 -4.35
N ASP A 134 17.59 22.56 -3.70
CA ASP A 134 18.72 21.63 -3.70
C ASP A 134 18.76 20.88 -5.05
N PRO A 135 19.82 21.03 -5.86
CA PRO A 135 19.90 20.38 -7.17
C PRO A 135 19.89 18.86 -7.10
N ARG A 136 20.31 18.26 -5.96
CA ARG A 136 20.27 16.82 -5.74
C ARG A 136 18.83 16.28 -5.74
N GLY A 137 17.84 17.10 -5.39
CA GLY A 137 16.44 16.73 -5.41
C GLY A 137 15.94 16.37 -6.81
N TYR A 138 16.40 17.05 -7.85
CA TYR A 138 16.01 16.76 -9.24
C TYR A 138 16.60 15.45 -9.73
N ASP A 139 17.87 15.16 -9.44
CA ASP A 139 18.48 13.87 -9.77
C ASP A 139 17.80 12.72 -9.02
N ALA A 140 17.52 12.91 -7.73
CA ALA A 140 16.80 11.94 -6.92
C ALA A 140 15.39 11.68 -7.48
N ALA A 141 14.64 12.69 -7.88
CA ALA A 141 13.30 12.54 -8.46
C ALA A 141 13.33 11.74 -9.77
N ARG A 142 14.31 11.98 -10.63
CA ARG A 142 14.52 11.20 -11.86
C ARG A 142 14.78 9.74 -11.54
N ARG A 143 15.76 9.44 -10.65
CA ARG A 143 16.09 8.06 -10.23
C ARG A 143 14.90 7.34 -9.61
N ILE A 144 14.12 8.02 -8.78
CA ILE A 144 12.91 7.47 -8.17
C ILE A 144 11.87 7.10 -9.23
N SER A 145 11.71 7.93 -10.28
CA SER A 145 10.83 7.61 -11.40
C SER A 145 11.29 6.35 -12.14
N ASP A 146 12.59 6.19 -12.36
CA ASP A 146 13.17 5.02 -13.00
C ASP A 146 13.02 3.77 -12.11
N ILE A 147 13.29 3.88 -10.81
CA ILE A 147 13.08 2.80 -9.83
C ILE A 147 11.61 2.35 -9.78
N ARG A 148 10.66 3.28 -9.80
CA ARG A 148 9.22 2.93 -9.82
C ARG A 148 8.86 2.09 -11.04
N ARG A 149 9.32 2.49 -12.21
CA ARG A 149 9.08 1.74 -13.46
C ARG A 149 9.72 0.36 -13.41
N MET A 150 10.97 0.27 -12.98
CA MET A 150 11.65 -1.01 -12.84
C MET A 150 10.99 -1.91 -11.81
N HIS A 151 10.58 -1.36 -10.67
CA HIS A 151 9.89 -2.12 -9.61
C HIS A 151 8.59 -2.73 -10.12
N MET A 152 7.79 -1.94 -10.83
CA MET A 152 6.55 -2.41 -11.44
C MET A 152 6.81 -3.46 -12.52
N LEU A 153 7.80 -3.24 -13.36
CA LEU A 153 8.16 -4.17 -14.43
C LEU A 153 8.65 -5.51 -13.86
N LEU A 154 9.50 -5.48 -12.84
CA LEU A 154 9.99 -6.67 -12.14
C LEU A 154 8.84 -7.44 -11.48
N ASP A 155 7.90 -6.74 -10.85
CA ASP A 155 6.72 -7.36 -10.24
C ASP A 155 5.85 -8.04 -11.31
N LEU A 156 5.58 -7.37 -12.43
CA LEU A 156 4.83 -7.94 -13.55
C LEU A 156 5.53 -9.18 -14.13
N LEU A 157 6.84 -9.13 -14.35
CA LEU A 157 7.61 -10.26 -14.86
C LEU A 157 7.53 -11.47 -13.92
N LYS A 158 7.68 -11.24 -12.61
CA LYS A 158 7.70 -12.30 -11.59
C LYS A 158 6.32 -12.89 -11.31
N THR A 159 5.26 -12.08 -11.38
CA THR A 159 3.92 -12.49 -10.96
C THR A 159 2.97 -12.81 -12.11
N GLN A 160 3.12 -12.14 -13.26
CA GLN A 160 2.20 -12.24 -14.40
C GLN A 160 2.88 -12.67 -15.70
N GLY A 161 4.20 -12.75 -15.71
CA GLY A 161 5.00 -13.21 -16.84
C GLY A 161 5.24 -12.18 -17.93
N LEU A 162 5.98 -12.61 -18.96
CA LEU A 162 6.51 -11.75 -20.02
C LEU A 162 5.43 -10.99 -20.82
N ARG A 163 4.28 -11.62 -21.08
CA ARG A 163 3.21 -10.98 -21.87
C ARG A 163 2.67 -9.73 -21.19
N SER A 164 2.44 -9.79 -19.89
CA SER A 164 1.95 -8.64 -19.11
C SER A 164 3.01 -7.55 -19.00
N ALA A 165 4.26 -7.93 -18.76
CA ALA A 165 5.38 -7.00 -18.73
C ALA A 165 5.60 -6.26 -20.05
N ARG A 166 5.37 -6.92 -21.21
CA ARG A 166 5.52 -6.30 -22.54
C ARG A 166 4.44 -5.23 -22.83
N SER A 167 3.29 -5.32 -22.20
CA SER A 167 2.18 -4.36 -22.39
C SER A 167 2.28 -3.14 -21.48
N TYR A 168 3.20 -3.16 -20.53
CA TYR A 168 3.51 -2.05 -19.62
C TYR A 168 4.54 -1.10 -20.23
#